data_968531b0000c8890ffc5f6e6f95d01e7
#
_entry.id   968531b0000c8890ffc5f6e6f95d01e7
#
_cell.length_a   1.000
_cell.length_b   1.000
_cell.length_c   1.000
_cell.angle_alpha   90.00
_cell.angle_beta   90.00
_cell.angle_gamma   90.00
#
_symmetry.space_group_name_H-M   'P 1'
#
loop_
_entity.id
_entity.type
_entity.pdbx_description
1 polymer ?
#
loop_
_entity_poly.entity_id
_entity_poly.type
_entity_poly.pdbx_seq_one_letter_code
_entity_poly.pdbx_strand_id
1 'polypeptide(L)'
;MEIAPDAHMGPVELSVSDLERSLAYWQDSVGLRVLSRENGTAELGADTPLVRFVEEPGARPAHGFTGLFHVALLVPDRPSLGRFLAHAAREQLPLTGLSDHVVSEAIYLRDPDYHGIEVYADRPREQWEGKVSQTMTTIPLDTGSLLAEAGESEF
;
A
#
# COMPACT_ATOMS: atom_id res chain seq x y z
N MET A 1 -6.79 14.29 -28.28
CA MET A 1 -7.26 14.83 -26.97
C MET A 1 -6.22 14.38 -25.95
N GLU A 2 -5.63 15.29 -25.20
CA GLU A 2 -4.60 15.00 -24.21
C GLU A 2 -5.18 15.25 -22.82
N ILE A 3 -4.72 14.48 -21.83
CA ILE A 3 -5.05 14.72 -20.41
C ILE A 3 -4.35 16.00 -19.98
N ALA A 4 -5.01 16.82 -19.18
CA ALA A 4 -4.43 18.06 -18.67
C ALA A 4 -3.12 17.79 -17.92
N PRO A 5 -2.07 18.62 -18.09
CA PRO A 5 -0.77 18.40 -17.45
C PRO A 5 -0.79 18.38 -15.91
N ASP A 6 -1.80 18.98 -15.30
CA ASP A 6 -2.06 19.06 -13.86
C ASP A 6 -3.01 17.97 -13.34
N ALA A 7 -3.40 17.02 -14.21
CA ALA A 7 -4.22 15.89 -13.80
C ALA A 7 -3.48 15.04 -12.76
N HIS A 8 -4.17 14.68 -11.70
CA HIS A 8 -3.66 13.84 -10.62
C HIS A 8 -4.70 12.80 -10.20
N MET A 9 -4.25 11.74 -9.55
CA MET A 9 -5.14 10.73 -8.99
C MET A 9 -5.78 11.24 -7.69
N GLY A 10 -7.08 11.02 -7.55
CA GLY A 10 -7.77 11.17 -6.26
C GLY A 10 -7.60 9.95 -5.37
N PRO A 11 -8.23 9.94 -4.17
CA PRO A 11 -8.23 8.78 -3.29
C PRO A 11 -8.92 7.58 -3.97
N VAL A 12 -8.40 6.39 -3.67
CA VAL A 12 -9.05 5.13 -4.10
C VAL A 12 -10.25 4.88 -3.20
N GLU A 13 -11.44 4.67 -3.78
CA GLU A 13 -12.64 4.31 -3.02
C GLU A 13 -12.77 2.79 -2.93
N LEU A 14 -12.96 2.29 -1.71
CA LEU A 14 -13.14 0.87 -1.40
C LEU A 14 -14.43 0.67 -0.59
N SER A 15 -15.25 -0.30 -1.00
CA SER A 15 -16.37 -0.78 -0.19
C SER A 15 -15.85 -1.72 0.88
N VAL A 16 -16.22 -1.48 2.15
CA VAL A 16 -15.83 -2.30 3.29
C VAL A 16 -17.06 -2.84 4.00
N SER A 17 -17.01 -4.08 4.46
CA SER A 17 -18.18 -4.72 5.10
C SER A 17 -18.39 -4.29 6.56
N ASP A 18 -17.36 -3.74 7.20
CA ASP A 18 -17.35 -3.22 8.58
C ASP A 18 -16.31 -2.10 8.66
N LEU A 19 -16.81 -0.86 8.79
CA LEU A 19 -15.96 0.34 8.76
C LEU A 19 -14.98 0.39 9.94
N GLU A 20 -15.41 0.03 11.15
CA GLU A 20 -14.55 0.08 12.34
C GLU A 20 -13.39 -0.90 12.23
N ARG A 21 -13.67 -2.12 11.79
CA ARG A 21 -12.66 -3.14 11.57
C ARG A 21 -11.65 -2.71 10.51
N SER A 22 -12.12 -2.13 9.42
CA SER A 22 -11.24 -1.68 8.34
C SER A 22 -10.41 -0.48 8.77
N LEU A 23 -11.00 0.47 9.51
CA LEU A 23 -10.26 1.61 10.08
C LEU A 23 -9.15 1.14 11.03
N ALA A 24 -9.47 0.26 11.97
CA ALA A 24 -8.47 -0.29 12.90
C ALA A 24 -7.31 -0.95 12.13
N TYR A 25 -7.62 -1.82 11.16
CA TYR A 25 -6.59 -2.49 10.37
C TYR A 25 -5.69 -1.50 9.61
N TRP A 26 -6.29 -0.55 8.90
CA TRP A 26 -5.51 0.38 8.07
C TRP A 26 -4.72 1.41 8.90
N GLN A 27 -5.18 1.71 10.11
CA GLN A 27 -4.40 2.53 11.06
C GLN A 27 -3.25 1.72 11.68
N ASP A 28 -3.56 0.55 12.25
CA ASP A 28 -2.61 -0.21 13.06
C ASP A 28 -1.62 -1.01 12.21
N SER A 29 -2.07 -1.54 11.05
CA SER A 29 -1.25 -2.40 10.20
C SER A 29 -0.61 -1.66 9.03
N VAL A 30 -1.32 -0.69 8.43
CA VAL A 30 -0.82 0.04 7.24
C VAL A 30 -0.22 1.39 7.61
N GLY A 31 -0.61 1.96 8.77
CA GLY A 31 -0.07 3.21 9.29
C GLY A 31 -0.72 4.47 8.72
N LEU A 32 -1.90 4.37 8.10
CA LEU A 32 -2.64 5.55 7.64
C LEU A 32 -3.42 6.19 8.78
N ARG A 33 -3.57 7.51 8.73
CA ARG A 33 -4.39 8.28 9.68
C ARG A 33 -5.79 8.48 9.13
N VAL A 34 -6.81 8.43 10.00
CA VAL A 34 -8.16 8.87 9.65
C VAL A 34 -8.17 10.39 9.57
N LEU A 35 -8.49 10.93 8.39
CA LEU A 35 -8.52 12.37 8.12
C LEU A 35 -9.93 12.94 8.23
N SER A 36 -10.93 12.16 7.82
CA SER A 36 -12.34 12.53 7.94
C SER A 36 -13.20 11.28 8.15
N ARG A 37 -14.36 11.47 8.77
CA ARG A 37 -15.35 10.41 8.96
C ARG A 37 -16.75 10.98 9.00
N GLU A 38 -17.66 10.44 8.19
CA GLU A 38 -19.04 10.89 8.11
C GLU A 38 -19.95 9.77 7.55
N ASN A 39 -21.09 9.50 8.25
CA ASN A 39 -22.21 8.71 7.72
C ASN A 39 -21.84 7.38 7.01
N GLY A 40 -21.04 6.53 7.65
CA GLY A 40 -20.62 5.25 7.07
C GLY A 40 -19.49 5.37 6.04
N THR A 41 -18.85 6.53 5.94
CA THR A 41 -17.66 6.76 5.11
C THR A 41 -16.49 7.27 5.95
N ALA A 42 -15.28 7.02 5.50
CA ALA A 42 -14.07 7.61 6.10
C ALA A 42 -12.98 7.80 5.04
N GLU A 43 -12.16 8.82 5.22
CA GLU A 43 -10.98 9.06 4.42
C GLU A 43 -9.72 8.85 5.26
N LEU A 44 -8.77 8.11 4.72
CA LEU A 44 -7.50 7.82 5.34
C LEU A 44 -6.35 8.26 4.44
N GLY A 45 -5.26 8.65 5.07
CA GLY A 45 -4.07 9.07 4.36
C GLY A 45 -2.95 9.48 5.29
N ALA A 46 -1.93 10.14 4.73
CA ALA A 46 -0.89 10.85 5.50
C ALA A 46 -1.34 12.30 5.74
N ASP A 47 -0.97 13.22 4.85
CA ASP A 47 -1.41 14.63 4.93
C ASP A 47 -2.63 14.91 4.03
N THR A 48 -2.83 14.07 3.02
CA THR A 48 -3.96 14.13 2.09
C THR A 48 -4.65 12.76 2.02
N PRO A 49 -5.94 12.71 1.65
CA PRO A 49 -6.64 11.45 1.47
C PRO A 49 -6.00 10.59 0.38
N LEU A 50 -5.71 9.34 0.71
CA LEU A 50 -5.20 8.30 -0.20
C LEU A 50 -6.25 7.24 -0.47
N VAL A 51 -7.04 6.90 0.55
CA VAL A 51 -8.09 5.88 0.48
C VAL A 51 -9.36 6.42 1.11
N ARG A 52 -10.49 6.13 0.50
CA ARG A 52 -11.83 6.40 1.04
C ARG A 52 -12.57 5.10 1.23
N PHE A 53 -13.11 4.88 2.41
CA PHE A 53 -14.00 3.75 2.69
C PHE A 53 -15.45 4.16 2.58
N VAL A 54 -16.25 3.23 2.02
CA VAL A 54 -17.71 3.29 2.05
C VAL A 54 -18.18 1.99 2.68
N GLU A 55 -18.90 2.09 3.80
CA GLU A 55 -19.43 0.91 4.48
C GLU A 55 -20.61 0.32 3.71
N GLU A 56 -20.50 -0.96 3.39
CA GLU A 56 -21.56 -1.78 2.78
C GLU A 56 -21.81 -3.01 3.66
N PRO A 57 -22.68 -2.90 4.68
CA PRO A 57 -22.95 -3.99 5.60
C PRO A 57 -23.43 -5.25 4.86
N GLY A 58 -22.75 -6.37 5.09
CA GLY A 58 -23.04 -7.63 4.41
C GLY A 58 -22.36 -7.80 3.05
N ALA A 59 -21.53 -6.86 2.61
CA ALA A 59 -20.62 -7.08 1.49
C ALA A 59 -19.77 -8.33 1.73
N ARG A 60 -19.50 -9.08 0.68
CA ARG A 60 -18.68 -10.29 0.77
C ARG A 60 -17.26 -9.98 0.36
N PRO A 61 -16.26 -10.56 1.06
CA PRO A 61 -14.86 -10.43 0.63
C PRO A 61 -14.69 -10.81 -0.85
N ALA A 62 -13.92 -10.04 -1.59
CA ALA A 62 -13.72 -10.19 -3.03
C ALA A 62 -12.82 -11.39 -3.40
N HIS A 63 -13.00 -12.52 -2.72
CA HIS A 63 -12.21 -13.72 -2.92
C HIS A 63 -12.63 -14.46 -4.20
N GLY A 64 -11.69 -14.63 -5.14
CA GLY A 64 -11.94 -15.37 -6.39
C GLY A 64 -12.69 -14.58 -7.46
N PHE A 65 -12.85 -13.27 -7.31
CA PHE A 65 -13.44 -12.39 -8.31
C PHE A 65 -12.34 -11.61 -9.06
N THR A 66 -12.68 -11.19 -10.28
CA THR A 66 -11.88 -10.20 -11.02
C THR A 66 -12.25 -8.79 -10.53
N GLY A 67 -11.28 -7.90 -10.43
CA GLY A 67 -11.51 -6.54 -9.96
C GLY A 67 -10.19 -5.84 -9.63
N LEU A 68 -10.21 -4.99 -8.61
CA LEU A 68 -9.01 -4.31 -8.12
C LEU A 68 -7.98 -5.34 -7.65
N PHE A 69 -6.77 -5.30 -8.21
CA PHE A 69 -5.70 -6.20 -7.82
C PHE A 69 -5.10 -5.79 -6.48
N HIS A 70 -4.69 -4.53 -6.37
CA HIS A 70 -4.26 -3.91 -5.11
C HIS A 70 -4.35 -2.38 -5.18
N VAL A 71 -4.35 -1.75 -4.01
CA VAL A 71 -4.02 -0.34 -3.82
C VAL A 71 -2.53 -0.27 -3.54
N ALA A 72 -1.79 0.50 -4.33
CA ALA A 72 -0.36 0.68 -4.15
C ALA A 72 -0.07 2.00 -3.44
N LEU A 73 0.64 1.91 -2.31
CA LEU A 73 1.05 3.03 -1.48
C LEU A 73 2.56 3.24 -1.62
N LEU A 74 2.94 4.31 -2.30
CA LEU A 74 4.34 4.69 -2.46
C LEU A 74 4.84 5.36 -1.18
N VAL A 75 5.84 4.76 -0.54
CA VAL A 75 6.55 5.39 0.57
C VAL A 75 7.71 6.26 0.05
N PRO A 76 8.16 7.27 0.83
CA PRO A 76 9.12 8.25 0.33
C PRO A 76 10.46 7.67 -0.13
N ASP A 77 10.92 6.61 0.53
CA ASP A 77 12.24 6.04 0.32
C ASP A 77 12.35 4.59 0.80
N ARG A 78 13.45 3.93 0.45
CA ARG A 78 13.76 2.56 0.86
C ARG A 78 13.85 2.37 2.39
N PRO A 79 14.46 3.28 3.18
CA PRO A 79 14.40 3.21 4.65
C PRO A 79 12.95 3.20 5.20
N SER A 80 12.04 3.96 4.61
CA SER A 80 10.61 3.94 4.99
C SER A 80 9.97 2.58 4.72
N LEU A 81 10.28 1.96 3.59
CA LEU A 81 9.83 0.59 3.30
C LEU A 81 10.44 -0.42 4.29
N GLY A 82 11.71 -0.23 4.68
CA GLY A 82 12.37 -1.03 5.70
C GLY A 82 11.68 -0.92 7.07
N ARG A 83 11.28 0.29 7.48
CA ARG A 83 10.51 0.50 8.73
C ARG A 83 9.15 -0.19 8.65
N PHE A 84 8.46 -0.12 7.51
CA PHE A 84 7.22 -0.87 7.33
C PHE A 84 7.43 -2.38 7.45
N LEU A 85 8.50 -2.93 6.87
CA LEU A 85 8.82 -4.36 7.01
C LEU A 85 9.10 -4.73 8.46
N ALA A 86 9.84 -3.91 9.20
CA ALA A 86 10.12 -4.12 10.61
C ALA A 86 8.82 -4.07 11.46
N HIS A 87 7.93 -3.11 11.17
CA HIS A 87 6.61 -3.03 11.78
C HIS A 87 5.79 -4.30 11.47
N ALA A 88 5.69 -4.70 10.21
CA ALA A 88 4.95 -5.88 9.81
C ALA A 88 5.47 -7.16 10.51
N ALA A 89 6.79 -7.28 10.69
CA ALA A 89 7.39 -8.40 11.41
C ALA A 89 7.07 -8.36 12.92
N ARG A 90 7.13 -7.18 13.55
CA ARG A 90 6.81 -7.00 14.97
C ARG A 90 5.35 -7.33 15.28
N GLU A 91 4.45 -6.85 14.45
CA GLU A 91 3.00 -7.07 14.57
C GLU A 91 2.54 -8.41 13.97
N GLN A 92 3.47 -9.21 13.42
CA GLN A 92 3.19 -10.50 12.78
C GLN A 92 2.11 -10.43 11.70
N LEU A 93 2.14 -9.37 10.87
CA LEU A 93 1.16 -9.17 9.81
C LEU A 93 1.26 -10.28 8.76
N PRO A 94 0.13 -10.82 8.29
CA PRO A 94 0.11 -11.87 7.27
C PRO A 94 0.45 -11.27 5.89
N LEU A 95 1.74 -11.28 5.54
CA LEU A 95 2.20 -10.82 4.23
C LEU A 95 1.85 -11.86 3.15
N THR A 96 1.43 -11.39 1.98
CA THR A 96 1.08 -12.22 0.83
C THR A 96 2.18 -12.28 -0.22
N GLY A 97 3.15 -11.38 -0.17
CA GLY A 97 4.29 -11.34 -1.07
C GLY A 97 5.35 -10.33 -0.66
N LEU A 98 6.57 -10.58 -1.12
CA LEU A 98 7.74 -9.73 -0.96
C LEU A 98 8.51 -9.77 -2.29
N SER A 99 8.57 -8.67 -3.01
CA SER A 99 9.08 -8.64 -4.37
C SER A 99 10.05 -7.50 -4.60
N ASP A 100 11.10 -7.78 -5.35
CA ASP A 100 11.95 -6.78 -5.99
C ASP A 100 11.62 -6.77 -7.50
N HIS A 101 11.16 -5.64 -8.00
CA HIS A 101 10.82 -5.43 -9.40
C HIS A 101 11.95 -4.80 -10.21
N VAL A 102 13.13 -4.62 -9.60
CA VAL A 102 14.32 -3.94 -10.15
C VAL A 102 14.12 -2.43 -10.30
N VAL A 103 12.91 -1.98 -10.55
CA VAL A 103 12.52 -0.54 -10.59
C VAL A 103 11.96 -0.06 -9.25
N SER A 104 11.43 -0.99 -8.43
CA SER A 104 10.86 -0.77 -7.11
C SER A 104 10.99 -2.02 -6.25
N GLU A 105 10.86 -1.86 -4.94
CA GLU A 105 10.76 -2.95 -3.97
C GLU A 105 9.40 -2.87 -3.28
N ALA A 106 8.72 -4.00 -3.09
CA ALA A 106 7.33 -4.04 -2.68
C ALA A 106 7.01 -5.11 -1.64
N ILE A 107 6.09 -4.77 -0.73
CA ILE A 107 5.54 -5.64 0.30
C ILE A 107 4.04 -5.71 0.10
N TYR A 108 3.50 -6.93 0.02
CA TYR A 108 2.09 -7.18 -0.26
C TYR A 108 1.37 -7.76 0.95
N LEU A 109 0.18 -7.27 1.21
CA LEU A 109 -0.72 -7.78 2.24
C LEU A 109 -2.18 -7.65 1.80
N ARG A 110 -3.11 -8.11 2.62
CA ARG A 110 -4.55 -7.98 2.38
C ARG A 110 -5.24 -7.45 3.61
N ASP A 111 -6.21 -6.58 3.38
CA ASP A 111 -7.08 -6.12 4.43
C ASP A 111 -8.15 -7.16 4.82
N PRO A 112 -8.97 -6.92 5.87
CA PRO A 112 -10.00 -7.85 6.32
C PRO A 112 -11.11 -8.15 5.30
N ASP A 113 -11.30 -7.29 4.28
CA ASP A 113 -12.23 -7.50 3.18
C ASP A 113 -11.55 -8.08 1.93
N TYR A 114 -10.27 -8.50 2.06
CA TYR A 114 -9.46 -9.08 0.99
C TYR A 114 -9.01 -8.10 -0.10
N HIS A 115 -9.11 -6.80 0.13
CA HIS A 115 -8.45 -5.86 -0.77
C HIS A 115 -6.94 -6.07 -0.71
N GLY A 116 -6.32 -6.16 -1.88
CA GLY A 116 -4.87 -6.19 -1.99
C GLY A 116 -4.28 -4.84 -1.64
N ILE A 117 -3.19 -4.85 -0.88
CA ILE A 117 -2.40 -3.67 -0.52
C ILE A 117 -0.97 -3.94 -0.94
N GLU A 118 -0.35 -3.00 -1.63
CA GLU A 118 1.06 -2.96 -1.93
C GLU A 118 1.68 -1.74 -1.24
N VAL A 119 2.67 -1.95 -0.40
CA VAL A 119 3.51 -0.86 0.13
C VAL A 119 4.86 -0.97 -0.55
N TYR A 120 5.28 0.08 -1.27
CA TYR A 120 6.45 0.01 -2.11
C TYR A 120 7.29 1.28 -2.09
N ALA A 121 8.57 1.14 -2.43
CA ALA A 121 9.48 2.24 -2.67
C ALA A 121 10.10 2.12 -4.06
N ASP A 122 10.13 3.22 -4.79
CA ASP A 122 10.82 3.29 -6.07
C ASP A 122 12.35 3.27 -5.87
N ARG A 123 13.05 2.64 -6.78
CA ARG A 123 14.49 2.85 -6.94
C ARG A 123 14.76 4.18 -7.62
N PRO A 124 15.94 4.80 -7.43
CA PRO A 124 16.29 6.04 -8.12
C PRO A 124 16.03 5.95 -9.62
N ARG A 125 15.30 6.93 -10.15
CA ARG A 125 14.80 6.92 -11.53
C ARG A 125 15.91 6.75 -12.57
N GLU A 126 17.10 7.28 -12.29
CA GLU A 126 18.28 7.21 -13.15
C GLU A 126 18.74 5.76 -13.41
N GLN A 127 18.40 4.83 -12.51
CA GLN A 127 18.78 3.42 -12.63
C GLN A 127 17.94 2.67 -13.67
N TRP A 128 16.69 3.12 -13.92
CA TRP A 128 15.73 2.38 -14.75
C TRP A 128 15.03 3.20 -15.83
N GLU A 129 15.16 4.55 -15.84
CA GLU A 129 14.51 5.41 -16.83
C GLU A 129 14.89 5.00 -18.26
N GLY A 130 13.86 4.89 -19.12
CA GLY A 130 14.02 4.45 -20.51
C GLY A 130 14.34 2.96 -20.69
N LYS A 131 14.45 2.19 -19.60
CA LYS A 131 14.83 0.77 -19.62
C LYS A 131 13.77 -0.15 -19.01
N VAL A 132 12.61 0.36 -18.57
CA VAL A 132 11.60 -0.40 -17.82
C VAL A 132 11.24 -1.72 -18.51
N SER A 133 10.95 -1.70 -19.80
CA SER A 133 10.59 -2.91 -20.57
C SER A 133 11.70 -3.96 -20.67
N GLN A 134 12.95 -3.60 -20.36
CA GLN A 134 14.12 -4.48 -20.45
C GLN A 134 14.59 -4.95 -19.07
N THR A 135 14.28 -4.17 -18.02
CA THR A 135 14.82 -4.40 -16.67
C THR A 135 13.76 -4.84 -15.67
N MET A 136 12.51 -4.43 -15.84
CA MET A 136 11.44 -4.78 -14.92
C MET A 136 11.20 -6.30 -14.91
N THR A 137 11.31 -6.90 -13.75
CA THR A 137 11.06 -8.33 -13.51
C THR A 137 10.56 -8.49 -12.07
N THR A 138 10.37 -9.72 -11.64
CA THR A 138 9.98 -10.02 -10.25
C THR A 138 10.95 -11.05 -9.71
N ILE A 139 11.73 -10.63 -8.72
CA ILE A 139 12.66 -11.50 -7.99
C ILE A 139 12.37 -11.40 -6.47
N PRO A 140 12.87 -12.34 -5.65
CA PRO A 140 12.73 -12.27 -4.21
C PRO A 140 13.34 -10.98 -3.65
N LEU A 141 12.63 -10.33 -2.74
CA LEU A 141 13.11 -9.15 -2.02
C LEU A 141 14.23 -9.54 -1.04
N ASP A 142 15.34 -8.82 -1.05
CA ASP A 142 16.38 -8.93 -0.03
C ASP A 142 15.93 -8.23 1.25
N THR A 143 15.20 -8.97 2.07
CA THR A 143 14.64 -8.46 3.34
C THR A 143 15.72 -8.11 4.36
N GLY A 144 16.86 -8.81 4.34
CA GLY A 144 17.98 -8.52 5.23
C GLY A 144 18.60 -7.16 4.93
N SER A 145 18.87 -6.88 3.67
CA SER A 145 19.35 -5.57 3.21
C SER A 145 18.33 -4.46 3.48
N LEU A 146 17.06 -4.72 3.24
CA LEU A 146 16.00 -3.73 3.47
C LEU A 146 15.86 -3.37 4.96
N LEU A 147 15.86 -4.36 5.85
CA LEU A 147 15.81 -4.12 7.30
C LEU A 147 17.04 -3.38 7.82
N ALA A 148 18.22 -3.62 7.25
CA ALA A 148 19.43 -2.92 7.65
C ALA A 148 19.37 -1.40 7.38
N GLU A 149 18.55 -0.96 6.44
CA GLU A 149 18.34 0.47 6.12
C GLU A 149 17.18 1.11 6.91
N ALA A 150 16.37 0.35 7.62
CA ALA A 150 15.23 0.87 8.37
C ALA A 150 15.60 1.93 9.41
N GLY A 151 16.83 1.86 9.96
CA GLY A 151 17.29 2.74 11.04
C GLY A 151 16.59 2.46 12.36
N GLU A 152 16.78 3.36 13.35
CA GLU A 152 16.18 3.25 14.68
C GLU A 152 14.81 3.95 14.79
N SER A 153 14.37 4.63 13.73
CA SER A 153 13.07 5.34 13.74
C SER A 153 11.92 4.35 13.71
N GLU A 154 10.92 4.58 14.57
CA GLU A 154 9.68 3.82 14.54
C GLU A 154 8.87 4.11 13.25
N PHE A 155 8.06 3.13 12.89
CA PHE A 155 7.08 3.24 11.80
C PHE A 155 5.86 4.05 12.27
#